data_96ceaf14013808f2ca79df0e16ab53de
#
_entry.id   96ceaf14013808f2ca79df0e16ab53de
#
_cell.length_a   1.000
_cell.length_b   1.000
_cell.length_c   1.000
_cell.angle_alpha   90.00
_cell.angle_beta   90.00
_cell.angle_gamma   90.00
#
_symmetry.space_group_name_H-M   'P 1'
#
loop_
_entity.id
_entity.type
_entity.pdbx_description
1 polymer ?
#
loop_
_entity_poly.entity_id
_entity_poly.type
_entity_poly.pdbx_seq_one_letter_code
_entity_poly.pdbx_strand_id
1 'polypeptide(L)'
;MKAPILFSCLLISLTTAHANETPLSKADDEKGLRFFDDDGYLDIGEFLDRPFGFYPVVVPITEPAVGYGAAVVPVFMNRPEGREKTDFYALGGLATENGTEGLFAFYSGYHLDERLQIEAALIGASINLDFYGLGSSIIPSNNPLRYNVDLTGIEFGGEWKLKEDANWNVGLKYFYGDANASIRSFPGSEFLPPEIDLSALGARTIFSSFKTTINYDTRNNIFTPTKGQITELGVVWNQKAFGADDDFQILQFQTLQFHPLIEDKLYLSARGDFKQSFGNIPFYRQPYLELRGAPIARYQGDGIIQAEAELRWQVHQRWSLLGFAGVGNYWIDDSVFEGNKTIATGGLGFRYLISKRHGMHTGVDVGFSENDTAVYIQFGHAWPRT
;
A
#
# COMPACT_ATOMS: atom_id res chain seq x y z
N MET A 1 4.12 11.94 -2.55
CA MET A 1 3.63 10.61 -2.99
C MET A 1 2.96 9.87 -1.86
N LYS A 2 1.94 10.45 -1.24
CA LYS A 2 1.11 9.72 -0.26
C LYS A 2 -0.27 9.37 -0.82
N ALA A 3 -0.69 9.94 -1.94
CA ALA A 3 -1.66 9.31 -2.83
C ALA A 3 -1.24 7.90 -3.26
N PRO A 4 0.07 7.57 -3.47
CA PRO A 4 0.44 6.20 -3.80
C PRO A 4 0.17 5.19 -2.70
N ILE A 5 -0.10 5.53 -1.44
CA ILE A 5 -0.33 4.50 -0.43
C ILE A 5 -1.75 3.94 -0.50
N LEU A 6 -2.77 4.75 -0.66
CA LEU A 6 -4.08 4.25 -1.11
C LEU A 6 -3.95 3.56 -2.47
N PHE A 7 -3.06 4.06 -3.32
CA PHE A 7 -2.73 3.52 -4.63
C PHE A 7 -1.80 2.31 -4.57
N SER A 8 -0.78 2.30 -3.70
CA SER A 8 0.09 1.15 -3.50
C SER A 8 -0.67 -0.05 -2.96
N CYS A 9 -1.59 0.12 -2.01
CA CYS A 9 -2.47 -0.98 -1.58
C CYS A 9 -3.34 -1.50 -2.72
N LEU A 10 -3.77 -0.63 -3.64
CA LEU A 10 -4.59 -1.01 -4.79
C LEU A 10 -3.76 -1.64 -5.92
N LEU A 11 -2.56 -1.13 -6.18
CA LEU A 11 -1.70 -1.54 -7.31
C LEU A 11 -0.77 -2.69 -6.96
N ILE A 12 -0.29 -2.79 -5.73
CA ILE A 12 0.65 -3.85 -5.31
C ILE A 12 -0.04 -5.21 -5.26
N SER A 13 -1.33 -5.27 -4.97
CA SER A 13 -2.08 -6.52 -5.10
C SER A 13 -2.20 -7.04 -6.54
N LEU A 14 -1.88 -6.21 -7.55
CA LEU A 14 -1.98 -6.55 -8.96
C LEU A 14 -0.62 -6.88 -9.62
N THR A 15 0.50 -6.43 -9.08
CA THR A 15 1.78 -6.38 -9.81
C THR A 15 2.62 -7.65 -9.79
N THR A 16 2.26 -8.69 -9.03
CA THR A 16 3.14 -9.84 -8.85
C THR A 16 2.45 -11.21 -8.93
N ALA A 17 1.51 -11.40 -9.85
CA ALA A 17 0.91 -12.71 -10.06
C ALA A 17 1.90 -13.68 -10.72
N HIS A 18 2.65 -14.43 -9.90
CA HIS A 18 3.27 -15.67 -10.32
C HIS A 18 2.27 -16.79 -10.07
N ALA A 19 1.48 -17.12 -11.06
CA ALA A 19 0.72 -18.35 -11.05
C ALA A 19 1.55 -19.41 -11.79
N ASN A 20 1.89 -20.49 -11.12
CA ASN A 20 2.28 -21.73 -11.79
C ASN A 20 1.02 -22.27 -12.46
N GLU A 21 0.77 -21.90 -13.70
CA GLU A 21 -0.44 -22.27 -14.41
C GLU A 21 -0.15 -23.17 -15.60
N THR A 22 -0.88 -24.29 -15.64
CA THR A 22 -1.09 -25.06 -16.87
C THR A 22 -2.04 -24.23 -17.76
N PRO A 23 -1.70 -23.95 -19.04
CA PRO A 23 -2.57 -23.19 -19.92
C PRO A 23 -3.91 -23.90 -20.08
N LEU A 24 -5.01 -23.17 -19.96
CA LEU A 24 -6.34 -23.67 -20.28
C LEU A 24 -6.38 -24.09 -21.75
N SER A 25 -6.89 -25.28 -22.02
CA SER A 25 -7.10 -25.75 -23.38
C SER A 25 -8.23 -24.96 -24.04
N LYS A 26 -8.17 -24.79 -25.39
CA LYS A 26 -9.24 -24.15 -26.17
C LYS A 26 -10.64 -24.79 -25.99
N ALA A 27 -10.72 -25.98 -25.38
CA ALA A 27 -11.98 -26.68 -25.09
C ALA A 27 -12.74 -26.13 -23.88
N ASP A 28 -12.13 -25.28 -23.07
CA ASP A 28 -12.73 -24.73 -21.85
C ASP A 28 -13.50 -23.40 -22.08
N ASP A 29 -13.33 -22.78 -23.27
CA ASP A 29 -14.01 -21.53 -23.62
C ASP A 29 -15.53 -21.66 -23.83
N GLU A 30 -16.05 -22.87 -24.05
CA GLU A 30 -17.49 -23.11 -24.26
C GLU A 30 -18.27 -23.38 -22.96
N LYS A 31 -17.59 -23.57 -21.83
CA LYS A 31 -18.24 -23.77 -20.54
C LYS A 31 -18.49 -22.41 -19.87
N GLY A 32 -19.73 -22.17 -19.46
CA GLY A 32 -20.09 -20.98 -18.67
C GLY A 32 -19.19 -20.80 -17.45
N LEU A 33 -19.00 -19.55 -16.99
CA LEU A 33 -18.23 -19.20 -15.78
C LEU A 33 -18.76 -19.98 -14.56
N ARG A 34 -17.86 -20.64 -13.87
CA ARG A 34 -18.15 -21.31 -12.61
C ARG A 34 -17.64 -20.43 -11.47
N PHE A 35 -18.56 -20.01 -10.61
CA PHE A 35 -18.24 -19.27 -9.38
C PHE A 35 -18.20 -20.16 -8.12
N PHE A 36 -18.31 -21.47 -8.29
CA PHE A 36 -18.25 -22.44 -7.20
C PHE A 36 -17.29 -23.56 -7.61
N ASP A 37 -16.33 -23.83 -6.74
CA ASP A 37 -15.37 -24.93 -6.91
C ASP A 37 -16.03 -26.29 -6.58
N ASP A 38 -15.33 -27.37 -6.82
CA ASP A 38 -15.80 -28.74 -6.57
C ASP A 38 -16.09 -29.02 -5.08
N ASP A 39 -15.57 -28.17 -4.18
CA ASP A 39 -15.86 -28.19 -2.74
C ASP A 39 -17.21 -27.52 -2.39
N GLY A 40 -17.93 -26.97 -3.38
CA GLY A 40 -19.22 -26.30 -3.22
C GLY A 40 -19.15 -24.88 -2.68
N TYR A 41 -17.94 -24.33 -2.50
CA TYR A 41 -17.71 -22.97 -2.01
C TYR A 41 -17.46 -21.98 -3.15
N LEU A 42 -17.76 -20.69 -2.90
CA LEU A 42 -17.48 -19.60 -3.82
C LEU A 42 -15.99 -19.54 -4.14
N ASP A 43 -15.63 -19.53 -5.43
CA ASP A 43 -14.27 -19.43 -5.93
C ASP A 43 -14.26 -18.58 -7.21
N ILE A 44 -13.43 -17.54 -7.23
CA ILE A 44 -13.29 -16.67 -8.40
C ILE A 44 -12.07 -17.02 -9.25
N GLY A 45 -11.37 -18.13 -8.96
CA GLY A 45 -10.13 -18.51 -9.67
C GLY A 45 -10.35 -18.65 -11.17
N GLU A 46 -11.43 -19.32 -11.60
CA GLU A 46 -11.75 -19.46 -13.02
C GLU A 46 -12.08 -18.11 -13.67
N PHE A 47 -12.74 -17.19 -12.94
CA PHE A 47 -12.97 -15.83 -13.40
C PHE A 47 -11.65 -15.06 -13.58
N LEU A 48 -10.69 -15.21 -12.66
CA LEU A 48 -9.38 -14.55 -12.76
C LEU A 48 -8.50 -15.11 -13.90
N ASP A 49 -8.71 -16.35 -14.30
CA ASP A 49 -7.93 -17.01 -15.36
C ASP A 49 -8.44 -16.73 -16.78
N ARG A 50 -9.68 -16.25 -16.92
CA ARG A 50 -10.26 -15.99 -18.24
C ARG A 50 -9.97 -14.57 -18.71
N PRO A 51 -9.39 -14.39 -19.88
CA PRO A 51 -9.18 -13.06 -20.46
C PRO A 51 -10.52 -12.52 -21.00
N PHE A 52 -11.31 -11.85 -20.18
CA PHE A 52 -12.49 -11.10 -20.62
C PHE A 52 -12.17 -9.74 -21.25
N GLY A 53 -10.94 -9.52 -21.70
CA GLY A 53 -10.48 -8.20 -22.13
C GLY A 53 -10.17 -7.27 -20.95
N PHE A 54 -10.93 -7.32 -19.85
CA PHE A 54 -10.62 -6.62 -18.61
C PHE A 54 -11.32 -7.27 -17.40
N TYR A 55 -10.72 -7.07 -16.21
CA TYR A 55 -11.28 -7.48 -14.92
C TYR A 55 -11.80 -6.24 -14.20
N PRO A 56 -13.11 -6.13 -13.96
CA PRO A 56 -13.64 -5.04 -13.14
C PRO A 56 -13.32 -5.31 -11.67
N VAL A 57 -12.34 -4.63 -11.13
CA VAL A 57 -12.01 -4.70 -9.70
C VAL A 57 -12.69 -3.54 -8.99
N VAL A 58 -13.50 -3.85 -7.98
CA VAL A 58 -14.08 -2.85 -7.08
C VAL A 58 -13.46 -3.07 -5.71
N VAL A 59 -12.76 -2.05 -5.21
CA VAL A 59 -12.10 -2.08 -3.91
C VAL A 59 -12.79 -1.11 -2.97
N PRO A 60 -13.45 -1.58 -1.92
CA PRO A 60 -13.96 -0.71 -0.88
C PRO A 60 -12.82 0.01 -0.17
N ILE A 61 -12.99 1.31 0.09
CA ILE A 61 -12.08 2.13 0.86
C ILE A 61 -12.71 2.30 2.24
N THR A 62 -12.00 1.85 3.28
CA THR A 62 -12.47 1.87 4.66
C THR A 62 -11.48 2.56 5.59
N GLU A 63 -10.51 3.29 5.03
CA GLU A 63 -9.49 4.01 5.79
C GLU A 63 -10.10 5.26 6.45
N PRO A 64 -10.08 5.37 7.80
CA PRO A 64 -10.71 6.48 8.50
C PRO A 64 -10.21 7.86 8.10
N ALA A 65 -8.92 7.97 7.72
CA ALA A 65 -8.31 9.25 7.36
C ALA A 65 -8.88 9.88 6.08
N VAL A 66 -9.44 9.08 5.18
CA VAL A 66 -10.03 9.54 3.90
C VAL A 66 -11.52 9.23 3.80
N GLY A 67 -12.10 8.62 4.82
CA GLY A 67 -13.51 8.24 4.86
C GLY A 67 -13.85 6.98 4.06
N TYR A 68 -15.11 6.57 4.13
CA TYR A 68 -15.59 5.40 3.40
C TYR A 68 -15.79 5.72 1.93
N GLY A 69 -15.49 4.76 1.06
CA GLY A 69 -15.61 4.97 -0.37
C GLY A 69 -15.35 3.70 -1.17
N ALA A 70 -15.09 3.89 -2.45
CA ALA A 70 -14.69 2.79 -3.33
C ALA A 70 -13.76 3.26 -4.44
N ALA A 71 -12.92 2.35 -4.90
CA ALA A 71 -12.22 2.47 -6.16
C ALA A 71 -12.77 1.45 -7.18
N VAL A 72 -12.90 1.88 -8.42
CA VAL A 72 -13.30 1.03 -9.55
C VAL A 72 -12.13 0.99 -10.53
N VAL A 73 -11.63 -0.21 -10.79
CA VAL A 73 -10.39 -0.42 -11.54
C VAL A 73 -10.58 -1.55 -12.55
N PRO A 74 -10.92 -1.26 -13.81
CA PRO A 74 -10.75 -2.22 -14.88
C PRO A 74 -9.26 -2.54 -15.07
N VAL A 75 -8.91 -3.81 -14.93
CA VAL A 75 -7.56 -4.34 -15.09
C VAL A 75 -7.53 -5.18 -16.35
N PHE A 76 -6.61 -4.88 -17.24
CA PHE A 76 -6.37 -5.63 -18.46
C PHE A 76 -5.09 -6.46 -18.27
N MET A 77 -5.14 -7.72 -18.63
CA MET A 77 -4.02 -8.63 -18.56
C MET A 77 -3.61 -9.09 -19.95
N ASN A 78 -2.32 -9.15 -20.18
CA ASN A 78 -1.77 -9.67 -21.41
C ASN A 78 -0.60 -10.61 -21.08
N ARG A 79 -0.70 -11.86 -21.53
CA ARG A 79 0.38 -12.83 -21.44
C ARG A 79 0.84 -13.18 -22.85
N PRO A 80 1.94 -12.62 -23.36
CA PRO A 80 2.49 -12.98 -24.65
C PRO A 80 2.87 -14.47 -24.69
N GLU A 81 2.71 -15.09 -25.87
CA GLU A 81 3.09 -16.49 -26.06
C GLU A 81 4.58 -16.74 -25.69
N GLY A 82 4.85 -17.82 -24.95
CA GLY A 82 6.19 -18.19 -24.51
C GLY A 82 6.68 -17.46 -23.26
N ARG A 83 5.84 -16.64 -22.61
CA ARG A 83 6.15 -16.02 -21.31
C ARG A 83 5.42 -16.70 -20.15
N GLU A 84 6.09 -16.76 -19.00
CA GLU A 84 5.48 -17.24 -17.76
C GLU A 84 4.74 -16.10 -17.05
N LYS A 85 5.24 -14.85 -17.16
CA LYS A 85 4.69 -13.68 -16.45
C LYS A 85 3.72 -12.89 -17.32
N THR A 86 2.77 -12.26 -16.65
CA THR A 86 1.67 -11.49 -17.26
C THR A 86 1.93 -10.00 -17.14
N ASP A 87 1.70 -9.25 -18.22
CA ASP A 87 1.70 -7.80 -18.22
C ASP A 87 0.32 -7.28 -17.78
N PHE A 88 0.29 -6.21 -17.00
CA PHE A 88 -0.91 -5.60 -16.44
C PHE A 88 -1.07 -4.16 -16.89
N TYR A 89 -2.29 -3.80 -17.24
CA TYR A 89 -2.71 -2.42 -17.50
C TYR A 89 -3.94 -2.15 -16.63
N ALA A 90 -3.95 -1.03 -15.95
CA ALA A 90 -5.11 -0.63 -15.16
C ALA A 90 -5.45 0.84 -15.41
N LEU A 91 -6.72 1.13 -15.45
CA LEU A 91 -7.25 2.49 -15.43
C LEU A 91 -8.30 2.52 -14.34
N GLY A 92 -8.28 3.50 -13.46
CA GLY A 92 -9.24 3.50 -12.38
C GLY A 92 -9.54 4.85 -11.82
N GLY A 93 -10.60 4.90 -11.04
CA GLY A 93 -10.98 6.05 -10.26
C GLY A 93 -11.43 5.65 -8.87
N LEU A 94 -11.34 6.59 -7.95
CA LEU A 94 -11.81 6.44 -6.58
C LEU A 94 -12.57 7.67 -6.12
N ALA A 95 -13.50 7.46 -5.19
CA ALA A 95 -14.18 8.53 -4.49
C ALA A 95 -14.55 8.07 -3.07
N THR A 96 -14.54 9.00 -2.12
CA THR A 96 -14.91 8.77 -0.72
C THR A 96 -15.84 9.84 -0.19
N GLU A 97 -16.50 9.55 0.93
CA GLU A 97 -17.49 10.44 1.54
C GLU A 97 -16.90 11.76 2.06
N ASN A 98 -15.59 11.81 2.40
CA ASN A 98 -14.95 13.06 2.81
C ASN A 98 -14.58 13.96 1.62
N GLY A 99 -14.91 13.55 0.38
CA GLY A 99 -14.62 14.28 -0.85
C GLY A 99 -13.21 14.03 -1.40
N THR A 100 -12.51 13.00 -0.95
CA THR A 100 -11.31 12.50 -1.64
C THR A 100 -11.73 11.83 -2.94
N GLU A 101 -11.10 12.22 -4.04
CA GLU A 101 -11.35 11.66 -5.37
C GLU A 101 -10.07 11.59 -6.19
N GLY A 102 -10.02 10.69 -7.16
CA GLY A 102 -8.84 10.57 -8.00
C GLY A 102 -9.03 9.65 -9.19
N LEU A 103 -8.20 9.88 -10.20
CA LEU A 103 -8.07 9.04 -11.40
C LEU A 103 -6.62 8.57 -11.52
N PHE A 104 -6.44 7.39 -12.08
CA PHE A 104 -5.12 6.83 -12.30
C PHE A 104 -5.08 5.89 -13.50
N ALA A 105 -3.88 5.77 -14.05
CA ALA A 105 -3.53 4.71 -14.99
C ALA A 105 -2.23 4.06 -14.53
N PHE A 106 -2.11 2.75 -14.76
CA PHE A 106 -0.96 1.96 -14.35
C PHE A 106 -0.61 0.93 -15.41
N TYR A 107 0.68 0.73 -15.60
CA TYR A 107 1.27 -0.34 -16.39
C TYR A 107 2.34 -1.05 -15.57
N SER A 108 2.37 -2.39 -15.66
CA SER A 108 3.48 -3.22 -15.19
C SER A 108 3.68 -4.37 -16.17
N GLY A 109 4.88 -4.49 -16.75
CA GLY A 109 5.17 -5.51 -17.73
C GLY A 109 6.59 -6.03 -17.63
N TYR A 110 6.79 -7.28 -18.09
CA TYR A 110 8.06 -7.97 -18.01
C TYR A 110 8.76 -7.99 -19.38
N HIS A 111 10.06 -7.73 -19.36
CA HIS A 111 10.92 -7.59 -20.52
C HIS A 111 12.24 -8.34 -20.31
N LEU A 112 13.02 -8.53 -21.40
CA LEU A 112 14.35 -9.12 -21.38
C LEU A 112 14.38 -10.47 -20.64
N ASP A 113 13.63 -11.44 -21.17
CA ASP A 113 13.46 -12.79 -20.62
C ASP A 113 12.98 -12.73 -19.15
N GLU A 114 12.02 -11.83 -18.90
CA GLU A 114 11.37 -11.61 -17.61
C GLU A 114 12.29 -11.17 -16.46
N ARG A 115 13.50 -10.71 -16.79
CA ARG A 115 14.47 -10.19 -15.83
C ARG A 115 14.25 -8.72 -15.49
N LEU A 116 13.62 -7.97 -16.38
CA LEU A 116 13.29 -6.56 -16.18
C LEU A 116 11.78 -6.39 -16.08
N GLN A 117 11.29 -5.96 -14.93
CA GLN A 117 9.92 -5.48 -14.77
C GLN A 117 9.93 -3.96 -14.97
N ILE A 118 9.12 -3.45 -15.89
CA ILE A 118 8.92 -2.01 -16.11
C ILE A 118 7.56 -1.63 -15.54
N GLU A 119 7.52 -0.52 -14.85
CA GLU A 119 6.29 0.05 -14.29
C GLU A 119 6.16 1.51 -14.70
N ALA A 120 4.92 1.92 -14.98
CA ALA A 120 4.57 3.32 -15.22
C ALA A 120 3.21 3.62 -14.57
N ALA A 121 3.07 4.80 -13.99
CA ALA A 121 1.83 5.25 -13.39
C ALA A 121 1.56 6.72 -13.69
N LEU A 122 0.28 7.04 -13.89
CA LEU A 122 -0.23 8.41 -13.96
C LEU A 122 -1.25 8.58 -12.82
N ILE A 123 -1.22 9.72 -12.17
CA ILE A 123 -2.17 10.03 -11.09
C ILE A 123 -2.64 11.48 -11.18
N GLY A 124 -3.93 11.69 -10.96
CA GLY A 124 -4.53 12.96 -10.65
C GLY A 124 -5.52 12.75 -9.51
N ALA A 125 -5.33 13.41 -8.37
CA ALA A 125 -6.15 13.21 -7.19
C ALA A 125 -6.30 14.49 -6.37
N SER A 126 -7.47 14.63 -5.73
CA SER A 126 -7.77 15.59 -4.69
C SER A 126 -8.01 14.83 -3.39
N ILE A 127 -7.11 14.97 -2.43
CA ILE A 127 -7.07 14.12 -1.23
C ILE A 127 -7.34 14.98 0.00
N ASN A 128 -8.39 14.67 0.72
CA ASN A 128 -8.74 15.30 1.99
C ASN A 128 -8.23 14.46 3.14
N LEU A 129 -7.46 15.08 4.02
CA LEU A 129 -6.83 14.42 5.16
C LEU A 129 -6.95 15.28 6.42
N ASP A 130 -6.88 14.60 7.55
CA ASP A 130 -6.78 15.23 8.87
C ASP A 130 -5.31 15.34 9.30
N PHE A 131 -4.91 16.52 9.76
CA PHE A 131 -3.59 16.78 10.29
C PHE A 131 -3.68 16.98 11.81
N TYR A 132 -2.92 16.19 12.53
CA TYR A 132 -2.91 16.16 14.00
C TYR A 132 -1.70 16.87 14.63
N GLY A 133 -0.86 17.52 13.81
CA GLY A 133 0.40 18.12 14.22
C GLY A 133 1.59 17.20 13.97
N LEU A 134 2.78 17.75 14.17
CA LEU A 134 4.04 17.00 14.07
C LEU A 134 4.56 16.79 15.49
N GLY A 135 4.67 15.53 15.92
CA GLY A 135 5.32 15.10 17.16
C GLY A 135 4.74 15.58 18.47
N SER A 136 3.88 16.56 18.50
CA SER A 136 3.30 17.08 19.73
C SER A 136 1.85 17.51 19.60
N SER A 137 1.18 17.57 20.73
CA SER A 137 -0.23 17.80 20.97
C SER A 137 -0.70 19.26 20.75
N ILE A 138 -0.20 19.98 19.78
CA ILE A 138 -0.65 21.34 19.49
C ILE A 138 -2.09 21.34 18.97
N ILE A 139 -2.45 20.32 18.19
CA ILE A 139 -3.81 20.16 17.65
C ILE A 139 -4.50 19.01 18.38
N PRO A 140 -5.62 19.25 19.08
CA PRO A 140 -6.34 18.20 19.79
C PRO A 140 -6.76 17.07 18.84
N SER A 141 -6.60 15.83 19.27
CA SER A 141 -6.93 14.64 18.47
C SER A 141 -8.41 14.54 18.09
N ASN A 142 -9.29 15.20 18.83
CA ASN A 142 -10.73 15.26 18.56
C ASN A 142 -11.13 16.44 17.65
N ASN A 143 -10.19 17.28 17.23
CA ASN A 143 -10.44 18.42 16.35
C ASN A 143 -9.24 18.67 15.42
N PRO A 144 -8.92 17.73 14.52
CA PRO A 144 -7.77 17.86 13.62
C PRO A 144 -7.95 18.99 12.62
N LEU A 145 -6.83 19.53 12.14
CA LEU A 145 -6.83 20.47 11.02
C LEU A 145 -7.10 19.72 9.72
N ARG A 146 -8.16 20.09 9.01
CA ARG A 146 -8.47 19.49 7.70
C ARG A 146 -7.71 20.20 6.60
N TYR A 147 -7.00 19.43 5.80
CA TYR A 147 -6.30 19.93 4.62
C TYR A 147 -6.61 19.08 3.40
N ASN A 148 -6.42 19.71 2.24
CA ASN A 148 -6.54 19.07 0.95
C ASN A 148 -5.20 19.08 0.25
N VAL A 149 -4.88 18.03 -0.49
CA VAL A 149 -3.74 17.97 -1.39
C VAL A 149 -4.24 17.60 -2.79
N ASP A 150 -4.18 18.56 -3.71
CA ASP A 150 -4.35 18.30 -5.13
C ASP A 150 -3.01 17.82 -5.70
N LEU A 151 -2.97 16.61 -6.21
CA LEU A 151 -1.76 15.97 -6.73
C LEU A 151 -1.94 15.56 -8.18
N THR A 152 -1.01 15.94 -9.03
CA THR A 152 -0.86 15.37 -10.38
C THR A 152 0.57 14.85 -10.53
N GLY A 153 0.73 13.64 -11.06
CA GLY A 153 2.06 13.06 -11.17
C GLY A 153 2.17 11.91 -12.15
N ILE A 154 3.41 11.65 -12.52
CA ILE A 154 3.83 10.49 -13.30
C ILE A 154 4.97 9.78 -12.59
N GLU A 155 4.89 8.45 -12.54
CA GLU A 155 5.97 7.58 -12.10
C GLU A 155 6.37 6.65 -13.24
N PHE A 156 7.67 6.44 -13.40
CA PHE A 156 8.22 5.52 -14.38
C PHE A 156 9.49 4.89 -13.84
N GLY A 157 9.67 3.59 -14.09
CA GLY A 157 10.88 2.89 -13.69
C GLY A 157 10.74 1.38 -13.79
N GLY A 158 11.56 0.66 -13.04
CA GLY A 158 11.46 -0.79 -13.00
C GLY A 158 12.42 -1.44 -12.04
N GLU A 159 12.30 -2.76 -11.98
CA GLU A 159 13.12 -3.64 -11.16
C GLU A 159 13.86 -4.64 -12.05
N TRP A 160 15.15 -4.79 -11.79
CA TRP A 160 16.02 -5.72 -12.46
C TRP A 160 16.37 -6.91 -11.55
N LYS A 161 16.07 -8.13 -11.99
CA LYS A 161 16.49 -9.36 -11.33
C LYS A 161 17.98 -9.59 -11.59
N LEU A 162 18.81 -9.61 -10.55
CA LEU A 162 20.28 -9.62 -10.67
C LEU A 162 20.80 -10.85 -11.39
N LYS A 163 20.19 -12.02 -11.12
CA LYS A 163 20.47 -13.29 -11.81
C LYS A 163 19.16 -14.05 -11.97
N GLU A 164 19.09 -14.92 -12.94
CA GLU A 164 17.90 -15.69 -13.30
C GLU A 164 17.33 -16.48 -12.11
N ASP A 165 18.18 -17.15 -11.35
CA ASP A 165 17.81 -17.93 -10.14
C ASP A 165 17.97 -17.14 -8.82
N ALA A 166 18.28 -15.84 -8.88
CA ALA A 166 18.46 -15.06 -7.68
C ALA A 166 17.13 -14.51 -7.18
N ASN A 167 17.01 -14.46 -5.85
CA ASN A 167 15.89 -13.79 -5.17
C ASN A 167 16.13 -12.28 -4.96
N TRP A 168 17.21 -11.74 -5.54
CA TRP A 168 17.61 -10.35 -5.41
C TRP A 168 17.21 -9.56 -6.63
N ASN A 169 16.56 -8.41 -6.39
CA ASN A 169 16.25 -7.42 -7.41
C ASN A 169 16.78 -6.04 -7.00
N VAL A 170 17.12 -5.23 -8.00
CA VAL A 170 17.44 -3.82 -7.82
C VAL A 170 16.45 -2.98 -8.62
N GLY A 171 15.96 -1.93 -8.02
CA GLY A 171 14.95 -1.05 -8.62
C GLY A 171 15.45 0.38 -8.77
N LEU A 172 14.96 1.02 -9.82
CA LEU A 172 15.09 2.45 -10.04
C LEU A 172 13.76 2.97 -10.60
N LYS A 173 13.16 3.92 -9.89
CA LYS A 173 11.94 4.61 -10.33
C LYS A 173 12.16 6.12 -10.26
N TYR A 174 11.56 6.83 -11.18
CA TYR A 174 11.51 8.29 -11.20
C TYR A 174 10.07 8.75 -11.06
N PHE A 175 9.85 9.70 -10.18
CA PHE A 175 8.56 10.36 -10.00
C PHE A 175 8.70 11.86 -10.25
N TYR A 176 7.80 12.38 -11.07
CA TYR A 176 7.59 13.81 -11.22
C TYR A 176 6.15 14.14 -10.85
N GLY A 177 5.94 15.15 -10.03
CA GLY A 177 4.60 15.52 -9.59
C GLY A 177 4.51 16.94 -9.08
N ASP A 178 3.30 17.47 -9.19
CA ASP A 178 2.88 18.78 -8.71
C ASP A 178 1.83 18.55 -7.64
N ALA A 179 2.08 19.03 -6.44
CA ALA A 179 1.16 18.95 -5.33
C ALA A 179 0.83 20.34 -4.81
N ASN A 180 -0.45 20.62 -4.64
CA ASN A 180 -0.93 21.87 -4.05
C ASN A 180 -1.68 21.52 -2.76
N ALA A 181 -1.05 21.83 -1.61
CA ALA A 181 -1.68 21.64 -0.31
C ALA A 181 -2.46 22.90 0.07
N SER A 182 -3.68 22.75 0.51
CA SER A 182 -4.53 23.84 0.99
C SER A 182 -5.24 23.46 2.28
N ILE A 183 -5.43 24.42 3.17
CA ILE A 183 -6.21 24.24 4.38
C ILE A 183 -7.68 24.43 4.01
N ARG A 184 -8.52 23.48 4.38
CA ARG A 184 -9.97 23.67 4.33
C ARG A 184 -10.43 24.32 5.63
N SER A 185 -11.42 25.22 5.53
CA SER A 185 -12.04 25.85 6.72
C SER A 185 -12.53 24.76 7.68
N PHE A 186 -12.19 24.85 8.93
CA PHE A 186 -12.63 23.93 9.99
C PHE A 186 -13.40 24.66 11.07
N PRO A 187 -14.35 24.03 11.74
CA PRO A 187 -15.04 24.62 12.87
C PRO A 187 -14.02 24.96 13.99
N GLY A 188 -13.98 26.21 14.43
CA GLY A 188 -13.04 26.67 15.46
C GLY A 188 -11.74 27.30 14.95
N SER A 189 -11.60 27.52 13.64
CA SER A 189 -10.44 28.24 13.06
C SER A 189 -10.20 29.64 13.65
N GLU A 190 -11.21 30.27 14.24
CA GLU A 190 -11.14 31.54 14.96
C GLU A 190 -10.30 31.46 16.26
N PHE A 191 -10.01 30.26 16.75
CA PHE A 191 -9.25 30.03 17.98
C PHE A 191 -7.82 29.50 17.76
N LEU A 192 -7.31 29.50 16.52
CA LEU A 192 -5.91 29.12 16.28
C LEU A 192 -4.98 30.18 16.90
N PRO A 193 -3.95 29.75 17.64
CA PRO A 193 -2.92 30.68 18.07
C PRO A 193 -2.30 31.40 16.85
N PRO A 194 -2.03 32.71 16.95
CA PRO A 194 -1.44 33.47 15.85
C PRO A 194 -0.02 33.02 15.45
N GLU A 195 0.54 32.09 16.18
CA GLU A 195 1.87 31.49 15.98
C GLU A 195 1.87 30.33 14.96
N ILE A 196 0.68 29.83 14.55
CA ILE A 196 0.62 28.81 13.50
C ILE A 196 0.71 29.51 12.16
N ASP A 197 1.89 29.44 11.53
CA ASP A 197 2.08 29.92 10.17
C ASP A 197 1.39 28.97 9.18
N LEU A 198 0.14 29.31 8.87
CA LEU A 198 -0.69 28.57 7.92
C LEU A 198 -0.19 28.71 6.47
N SER A 199 0.66 29.70 6.18
CA SER A 199 1.21 29.90 4.85
C SER A 199 2.17 28.76 4.47
N ALA A 200 2.84 28.15 5.44
CA ALA A 200 3.67 26.96 5.24
C ALA A 200 2.85 25.69 4.92
N LEU A 201 1.54 25.69 5.22
CA LEU A 201 0.62 24.58 4.94
C LEU A 201 -0.10 24.71 3.59
N GLY A 202 -0.04 25.88 2.95
CA GLY A 202 -0.71 26.20 1.68
C GLY A 202 0.26 26.44 0.54
N ALA A 203 1.19 25.56 0.27
CA ALA A 203 2.18 25.74 -0.77
C ALA A 203 2.06 24.68 -1.88
N ARG A 204 2.18 25.16 -3.12
CA ARG A 204 2.45 24.32 -4.27
C ARG A 204 3.89 23.81 -4.18
N THR A 205 4.08 22.53 -4.40
CA THR A 205 5.40 21.88 -4.36
C THR A 205 5.57 20.98 -5.56
N ILE A 206 6.62 21.20 -6.30
CA ILE A 206 7.05 20.32 -7.40
C ILE A 206 8.00 19.27 -6.84
N PHE A 207 7.69 18.01 -7.08
CA PHE A 207 8.52 16.86 -6.78
C PHE A 207 9.23 16.35 -8.03
N SER A 208 10.51 16.08 -7.89
CA SER A 208 11.32 15.40 -8.89
C SER A 208 12.23 14.43 -8.16
N SER A 209 11.79 13.18 -8.05
CA SER A 209 12.36 12.19 -7.13
C SER A 209 12.79 10.93 -7.85
N PHE A 210 13.99 10.46 -7.53
CA PHE A 210 14.40 9.09 -7.82
C PHE A 210 14.19 8.22 -6.59
N LYS A 211 13.69 6.98 -6.79
CA LYS A 211 13.66 5.93 -5.77
C LYS A 211 14.56 4.80 -6.24
N THR A 212 15.59 4.48 -5.44
CA THR A 212 16.45 3.32 -5.63
C THR A 212 16.12 2.27 -4.59
N THR A 213 16.05 1.01 -5.00
CA THR A 213 15.72 -0.11 -4.10
C THR A 213 16.63 -1.31 -4.34
N ILE A 214 16.88 -2.06 -3.28
CA ILE A 214 17.36 -3.43 -3.34
C ILE A 214 16.39 -4.28 -2.53
N ASN A 215 15.90 -5.38 -3.11
CA ASN A 215 15.00 -6.28 -2.40
C ASN A 215 15.39 -7.74 -2.56
N TYR A 216 15.03 -8.52 -1.55
CA TYR A 216 15.20 -9.97 -1.49
C TYR A 216 13.84 -10.60 -1.24
N ASP A 217 13.29 -11.35 -2.21
CA ASP A 217 11.95 -11.95 -2.17
C ASP A 217 12.02 -13.47 -2.36
N THR A 218 11.57 -14.19 -1.34
CA THR A 218 11.49 -15.67 -1.30
C THR A 218 10.08 -16.16 -0.97
N ARG A 219 9.07 -15.30 -1.07
CA ARG A 219 7.69 -15.67 -0.77
C ARG A 219 7.21 -16.79 -1.71
N ASN A 220 6.49 -17.75 -1.14
CA ASN A 220 5.89 -18.83 -1.91
C ASN A 220 4.60 -18.41 -2.64
N ASN A 221 3.99 -17.32 -2.24
CA ASN A 221 2.79 -16.73 -2.85
C ASN A 221 2.82 -15.23 -2.62
N ILE A 222 2.32 -14.47 -3.57
CA ILE A 222 2.32 -13.00 -3.51
C ILE A 222 1.06 -12.45 -2.85
N PHE A 223 -0.08 -13.14 -3.02
CA PHE A 223 -1.35 -12.69 -2.47
C PHE A 223 -1.44 -12.98 -0.98
N THR A 224 -1.28 -14.25 -0.59
CA THR A 224 -1.34 -14.66 0.81
C THR A 224 -0.19 -15.60 1.12
N PRO A 225 1.02 -15.08 1.30
CA PRO A 225 2.19 -15.89 1.60
C PRO A 225 2.00 -16.69 2.89
N THR A 226 2.47 -17.93 2.87
CA THR A 226 2.51 -18.79 4.05
C THR A 226 3.93 -19.11 4.48
N LYS A 227 4.91 -18.84 3.59
CA LYS A 227 6.33 -19.13 3.81
C LYS A 227 7.21 -18.17 3.03
N GLY A 228 8.39 -17.90 3.58
CA GLY A 228 9.40 -17.04 2.95
C GLY A 228 9.36 -15.61 3.49
N GLN A 229 9.99 -14.71 2.77
CA GLN A 229 10.09 -13.31 3.17
C GLN A 229 10.23 -12.39 1.96
N ILE A 230 9.93 -11.11 2.17
CA ILE A 230 10.41 -10.02 1.33
C ILE A 230 11.05 -8.96 2.23
N THR A 231 12.26 -8.55 1.88
CA THR A 231 12.99 -7.49 2.58
C THR A 231 13.47 -6.47 1.57
N GLU A 232 13.15 -5.22 1.77
CA GLU A 232 13.49 -4.10 0.89
C GLU A 232 14.24 -3.02 1.67
N LEU A 233 15.32 -2.53 1.08
CA LEU A 233 15.98 -1.27 1.45
C LEU A 233 15.84 -0.31 0.28
N GLY A 234 15.36 0.89 0.55
CA GLY A 234 15.13 1.91 -0.46
C GLY A 234 15.56 3.30 -0.01
N VAL A 235 15.91 4.14 -0.97
CA VAL A 235 16.15 5.57 -0.75
C VAL A 235 15.40 6.36 -1.81
N VAL A 236 14.63 7.36 -1.35
CA VAL A 236 14.02 8.36 -2.20
C VAL A 236 14.89 9.62 -2.16
N TRP A 237 15.22 10.15 -3.32
CA TRP A 237 16.04 11.35 -3.53
C TRP A 237 15.22 12.39 -4.28
N ASN A 238 14.74 13.42 -3.59
CA ASN A 238 14.09 14.57 -4.23
C ASN A 238 15.09 15.68 -4.35
N GLN A 239 15.33 16.22 -5.56
CA GLN A 239 16.46 17.10 -5.80
C GLN A 239 16.08 18.31 -6.67
N LYS A 240 16.45 19.51 -6.23
CA LYS A 240 16.35 20.76 -7.01
C LYS A 240 17.09 20.69 -8.34
N ALA A 241 18.20 19.96 -8.38
CA ALA A 241 18.97 19.73 -9.60
C ALA A 241 18.16 19.04 -10.72
N PHE A 242 17.09 18.35 -10.38
CA PHE A 242 16.18 17.69 -11.33
C PHE A 242 14.83 18.41 -11.48
N GLY A 243 14.71 19.64 -10.95
CA GLY A 243 13.52 20.46 -11.08
C GLY A 243 12.53 20.38 -9.92
N ALA A 244 12.92 19.82 -8.78
CA ALA A 244 12.13 19.87 -7.56
C ALA A 244 12.24 21.26 -6.87
N ASP A 245 11.24 21.60 -6.05
CA ASP A 245 11.29 22.83 -5.26
C ASP A 245 12.18 22.70 -4.02
N ASP A 246 12.31 21.47 -3.46
CA ASP A 246 13.09 21.21 -2.26
C ASP A 246 13.99 19.99 -2.39
N ASP A 247 15.12 20.02 -1.65
CA ASP A 247 16.02 18.89 -1.50
C ASP A 247 15.67 18.12 -0.23
N PHE A 248 15.33 16.82 -0.39
CA PHE A 248 15.15 15.91 0.72
C PHE A 248 15.43 14.46 0.32
N GLN A 249 15.64 13.63 1.33
CA GLN A 249 15.83 12.19 1.17
C GLN A 249 14.94 11.44 2.14
N ILE A 250 14.51 10.24 1.78
CA ILE A 250 13.81 9.32 2.69
C ILE A 250 14.48 7.96 2.58
N LEU A 251 15.14 7.53 3.64
CA LEU A 251 15.62 6.17 3.81
C LEU A 251 14.44 5.29 4.25
N GLN A 252 14.28 4.13 3.62
CA GLN A 252 13.19 3.20 3.89
C GLN A 252 13.74 1.79 4.03
N PHE A 253 13.32 1.10 5.08
CA PHE A 253 13.55 -0.33 5.24
C PHE A 253 12.23 -1.01 5.58
N GLN A 254 11.92 -2.11 4.92
CA GLN A 254 10.78 -2.96 5.23
C GLN A 254 11.17 -4.43 5.18
N THR A 255 10.65 -5.21 6.12
CA THR A 255 10.72 -6.67 6.05
C THR A 255 9.36 -7.27 6.37
N LEU A 256 8.92 -8.22 5.54
CA LEU A 256 7.74 -9.05 5.76
C LEU A 256 8.21 -10.50 5.84
N GLN A 257 7.85 -11.18 6.92
CA GLN A 257 8.26 -12.55 7.23
C GLN A 257 7.03 -13.44 7.33
N PHE A 258 7.07 -14.64 6.76
CA PHE A 258 5.96 -15.58 6.73
C PHE A 258 6.45 -16.97 7.13
N HIS A 259 5.88 -17.52 8.20
CA HIS A 259 6.29 -18.78 8.79
C HIS A 259 5.09 -19.69 9.09
N PRO A 260 5.02 -20.92 8.54
CA PRO A 260 4.07 -21.91 9.03
C PRO A 260 4.54 -22.40 10.40
N LEU A 261 3.72 -22.20 11.43
CA LEU A 261 3.96 -22.76 12.77
C LEU A 261 3.46 -24.20 12.86
N ILE A 262 2.32 -24.46 12.22
CA ILE A 262 1.76 -25.79 11.99
C ILE A 262 1.33 -25.79 10.54
N GLU A 263 1.91 -26.69 9.74
CA GLU A 263 1.64 -26.80 8.31
C GLU A 263 0.12 -26.92 8.07
N ASP A 264 -0.39 -26.23 7.08
CA ASP A 264 -1.80 -26.15 6.68
C ASP A 264 -2.79 -25.71 7.77
N LYS A 265 -2.32 -25.25 8.93
CA LYS A 265 -3.19 -24.94 10.06
C LYS A 265 -2.91 -23.61 10.75
N LEU A 266 -1.66 -23.29 11.04
CA LEU A 266 -1.33 -22.12 11.82
C LEU A 266 -0.12 -21.40 11.22
N TYR A 267 -0.29 -20.12 10.90
CA TYR A 267 0.70 -19.31 10.24
C TYR A 267 0.98 -18.04 11.05
N LEU A 268 2.26 -17.73 11.20
CA LEU A 268 2.73 -16.48 11.78
C LEU A 268 3.27 -15.61 10.65
N SER A 269 2.79 -14.39 10.57
CA SER A 269 3.33 -13.36 9.70
C SER A 269 3.82 -12.19 10.56
N ALA A 270 4.90 -11.54 10.15
CA ALA A 270 5.45 -10.39 10.85
C ALA A 270 5.90 -9.33 9.85
N ARG A 271 5.75 -8.08 10.24
CA ARG A 271 6.20 -6.89 9.50
C ARG A 271 7.11 -6.06 10.40
N GLY A 272 8.18 -5.50 9.82
CA GLY A 272 9.00 -4.48 10.44
C GLY A 272 9.32 -3.39 9.43
N ASP A 273 9.16 -2.11 9.82
CA ASP A 273 9.50 -0.97 8.98
C ASP A 273 10.31 0.06 9.76
N PHE A 274 11.16 0.72 9.01
CA PHE A 274 11.89 1.90 9.44
C PHE A 274 11.87 2.91 8.29
N LYS A 275 11.54 4.17 8.59
CA LYS A 275 11.65 5.28 7.63
C LYS A 275 12.26 6.48 8.34
N GLN A 276 13.22 7.14 7.68
CA GLN A 276 13.86 8.37 8.16
C GLN A 276 13.95 9.37 7.02
N SER A 277 13.45 10.57 7.23
CA SER A 277 13.59 11.69 6.30
C SER A 277 14.74 12.59 6.69
N PHE A 278 15.33 13.25 5.68
CA PHE A 278 16.42 14.23 5.82
C PHE A 278 16.15 15.39 4.87
N GLY A 279 16.46 16.61 5.29
CA GLY A 279 16.27 17.84 4.48
C GLY A 279 14.87 18.43 4.61
N ASN A 280 14.51 19.33 3.69
CA ASN A 280 13.25 20.07 3.74
C ASN A 280 12.11 19.25 3.16
N ILE A 281 11.47 18.42 3.97
CA ILE A 281 10.34 17.62 3.55
C ILE A 281 9.01 18.30 3.89
N PRO A 282 8.06 18.47 2.95
CA PRO A 282 6.73 18.98 3.26
C PRO A 282 6.02 18.09 4.28
N PHE A 283 5.25 18.68 5.21
CA PHE A 283 4.60 17.96 6.31
C PHE A 283 3.75 16.77 5.83
N TYR A 284 3.05 16.92 4.71
CA TYR A 284 2.22 15.86 4.12
C TYR A 284 3.03 14.76 3.42
N ARG A 285 4.37 14.84 3.43
CA ARG A 285 5.32 13.84 2.91
C ARG A 285 6.14 13.17 3.99
N GLN A 286 6.04 13.61 5.23
CA GLN A 286 6.78 13.01 6.32
C GLN A 286 6.41 11.55 6.56
N PRO A 287 7.35 10.71 7.02
CA PRO A 287 7.07 9.35 7.48
C PRO A 287 5.95 9.33 8.52
N TYR A 288 5.12 8.31 8.52
CA TYR A 288 4.08 8.08 9.52
C TYR A 288 3.90 6.59 9.81
N LEU A 289 3.31 6.28 10.97
CA LEU A 289 2.99 4.91 11.35
C LEU A 289 1.83 4.38 10.51
N GLU A 290 1.99 3.14 10.04
CA GLU A 290 1.05 2.41 9.20
C GLU A 290 0.61 1.12 9.90
N LEU A 291 0.06 1.24 11.11
CA LEU A 291 -0.42 0.12 11.93
C LEU A 291 -1.93 -0.03 11.78
N ARG A 292 -2.43 -1.25 11.61
CA ARG A 292 -3.88 -1.51 11.60
C ARG A 292 -4.50 -1.09 12.94
N GLY A 293 -5.53 -0.22 12.89
CA GLY A 293 -6.17 0.39 14.06
C GLY A 293 -5.77 1.83 14.30
N ALA A 294 -4.72 2.33 13.64
CA ALA A 294 -4.31 3.72 13.66
C ALA A 294 -4.61 4.38 12.30
N PRO A 295 -5.33 5.53 12.26
CA PRO A 295 -5.58 6.23 11.01
C PRO A 295 -4.29 6.67 10.31
N ILE A 296 -4.27 6.61 8.98
CA ILE A 296 -3.14 7.05 8.15
C ILE A 296 -2.79 8.52 8.46
N ALA A 297 -1.49 8.82 8.49
CA ALA A 297 -0.92 10.14 8.75
C ALA A 297 -1.24 10.75 10.13
N ARG A 298 -1.83 9.98 11.07
CA ARG A 298 -2.09 10.47 12.43
C ARG A 298 -0.80 10.62 13.25
N TYR A 299 0.10 9.65 13.15
CA TYR A 299 1.35 9.60 13.91
C TYR A 299 2.51 9.74 12.95
N GLN A 300 2.93 10.97 12.69
CA GLN A 300 3.94 11.32 11.70
C GLN A 300 5.07 12.15 12.30
N GLY A 301 6.26 12.03 11.71
CA GLY A 301 7.46 12.74 12.11
C GLY A 301 8.60 12.57 11.10
N ASP A 302 9.79 13.02 11.46
CA ASP A 302 10.99 12.89 10.61
C ASP A 302 11.39 11.42 10.45
N GLY A 303 11.09 10.60 11.45
CA GLY A 303 11.31 9.17 11.36
C GLY A 303 10.25 8.34 12.08
N ILE A 304 10.18 7.07 11.68
CA ILE A 304 9.30 6.06 12.28
C ILE A 304 10.02 4.71 12.35
N ILE A 305 9.66 3.95 13.37
CA ILE A 305 9.94 2.52 13.47
C ILE A 305 8.66 1.82 13.90
N GLN A 306 8.32 0.71 13.26
CA GLN A 306 7.14 -0.06 13.63
C GLN A 306 7.33 -1.55 13.39
N ALA A 307 6.58 -2.35 14.14
CA ALA A 307 6.45 -3.78 13.94
C ALA A 307 5.00 -4.20 14.14
N GLU A 308 4.54 -5.17 13.35
CA GLU A 308 3.23 -5.80 13.49
C GLU A 308 3.36 -7.30 13.29
N ALA A 309 2.66 -8.09 14.08
CA ALA A 309 2.57 -9.54 13.94
C ALA A 309 1.14 -9.98 13.79
N GLU A 310 0.90 -11.01 12.97
CA GLU A 310 -0.40 -11.61 12.71
C GLU A 310 -0.30 -13.12 12.86
N LEU A 311 -1.21 -13.69 13.65
CA LEU A 311 -1.38 -15.13 13.79
C LEU A 311 -2.68 -15.54 13.09
N ARG A 312 -2.58 -16.33 12.02
CA ARG A 312 -3.71 -16.81 11.23
C ARG A 312 -3.93 -18.30 11.45
N TRP A 313 -5.11 -18.66 11.94
CA TRP A 313 -5.53 -20.03 12.16
C TRP A 313 -6.55 -20.47 11.11
N GLN A 314 -6.21 -21.50 10.32
CA GLN A 314 -7.10 -22.15 9.37
C GLN A 314 -8.10 -23.03 10.14
N VAL A 315 -9.31 -22.53 10.34
CA VAL A 315 -10.36 -23.22 11.11
C VAL A 315 -11.18 -24.17 10.26
N HIS A 316 -11.25 -23.91 8.95
CA HIS A 316 -11.96 -24.71 7.96
C HIS A 316 -11.26 -24.62 6.60
N GLN A 317 -11.62 -25.45 5.61
CA GLN A 317 -10.97 -25.52 4.29
C GLN A 317 -10.83 -24.15 3.62
N ARG A 318 -11.83 -23.26 3.76
CA ARG A 318 -11.86 -21.93 3.15
C ARG A 318 -11.76 -20.78 4.16
N TRP A 319 -11.88 -21.06 5.47
CA TRP A 319 -12.01 -20.04 6.48
C TRP A 319 -10.84 -20.03 7.45
N SER A 320 -10.31 -18.87 7.70
CA SER A 320 -9.33 -18.63 8.75
C SER A 320 -9.80 -17.51 9.67
N LEU A 321 -9.46 -17.63 10.93
CA LEU A 321 -9.52 -16.57 11.92
C LEU A 321 -8.12 -16.03 12.15
N LEU A 322 -8.01 -14.75 12.48
CA LEU A 322 -6.72 -14.16 12.79
C LEU A 322 -6.80 -13.14 13.92
N GLY A 323 -5.68 -13.02 14.61
CA GLY A 323 -5.42 -11.93 15.54
C GLY A 323 -4.11 -11.26 15.20
N PHE A 324 -4.02 -9.96 15.44
CA PHE A 324 -2.80 -9.18 15.17
C PHE A 324 -2.55 -8.18 16.29
N ALA A 325 -1.28 -7.82 16.43
CA ALA A 325 -0.83 -6.76 17.33
C ALA A 325 0.34 -6.01 16.70
N GLY A 326 0.38 -4.71 16.91
CA GLY A 326 1.42 -3.83 16.38
C GLY A 326 1.89 -2.82 17.42
N VAL A 327 3.11 -2.37 17.23
CA VAL A 327 3.74 -1.31 18.02
C VAL A 327 4.57 -0.44 17.11
N GLY A 328 4.52 0.87 17.32
CA GLY A 328 5.31 1.83 16.57
C GLY A 328 5.73 3.02 17.40
N ASN A 329 6.78 3.66 16.94
CA ASN A 329 7.30 4.89 17.50
C ASN A 329 7.60 5.87 16.37
N TYR A 330 7.45 7.16 16.62
CA TYR A 330 7.77 8.23 15.67
C TYR A 330 8.46 9.36 16.42
N TRP A 331 9.29 10.13 15.72
CA TRP A 331 10.08 11.21 16.30
C TRP A 331 10.19 12.39 15.35
N ILE A 332 10.44 13.54 15.95
CA ILE A 332 10.84 14.77 15.27
C ILE A 332 12.22 15.15 15.79
N ASP A 333 13.02 15.76 14.93
CA ASP A 333 14.43 16.02 15.16
C ASP A 333 15.27 14.73 15.30
N ASP A 334 16.58 14.87 15.50
CA ASP A 334 17.54 13.75 15.52
C ASP A 334 17.43 12.82 16.76
N SER A 335 16.48 13.08 17.65
CA SER A 335 16.31 12.32 18.89
C SER A 335 15.45 11.07 18.71
N VAL A 336 16.02 9.99 18.21
CA VAL A 336 15.33 8.70 17.96
C VAL A 336 14.56 8.17 19.18
N PHE A 337 14.85 8.61 20.40
CA PHE A 337 14.27 8.07 21.64
C PHE A 337 13.85 9.10 22.69
N GLU A 338 14.01 10.40 22.49
CA GLU A 338 13.62 11.42 23.46
C GLU A 338 12.28 12.06 23.10
N GLY A 339 11.32 12.01 24.03
CA GLY A 339 10.00 12.65 23.89
C GLY A 339 9.00 11.91 23.01
N ASN A 340 9.25 10.67 22.66
CA ASN A 340 8.48 9.89 21.71
C ASN A 340 7.29 9.17 22.35
N LYS A 341 6.18 9.17 21.65
CA LYS A 341 5.01 8.39 22.06
C LYS A 341 5.00 7.03 21.37
N THR A 342 5.03 5.95 22.14
CA THR A 342 4.82 4.60 21.62
C THR A 342 3.34 4.37 21.40
N ILE A 343 2.98 3.94 20.20
CA ILE A 343 1.62 3.61 19.80
C ILE A 343 1.52 2.09 19.71
N ALA A 344 0.55 1.53 20.42
CA ALA A 344 0.21 0.13 20.36
C ALA A 344 -1.16 -0.04 19.69
N THR A 345 -1.27 -1.07 18.85
CA THR A 345 -2.50 -1.44 18.17
C THR A 345 -2.72 -2.94 18.28
N GLY A 346 -3.95 -3.37 18.04
CA GLY A 346 -4.27 -4.79 17.97
C GLY A 346 -5.65 -5.00 17.39
N GLY A 347 -5.96 -6.22 17.02
CA GLY A 347 -7.25 -6.49 16.43
C GLY A 347 -7.46 -7.96 16.10
N LEU A 348 -8.62 -8.20 15.54
CA LEU A 348 -9.07 -9.52 15.10
C LEU A 348 -9.62 -9.43 13.68
N GLY A 349 -9.62 -10.54 12.99
CA GLY A 349 -10.19 -10.60 11.67
C GLY A 349 -10.50 -12.03 11.21
N PHE A 350 -10.99 -12.12 10.01
CA PHE A 350 -11.18 -13.40 9.34
C PHE A 350 -10.72 -13.32 7.89
N ARG A 351 -10.42 -14.49 7.31
CA ARG A 351 -10.09 -14.62 5.89
C ARG A 351 -10.93 -15.74 5.28
N TYR A 352 -11.32 -15.52 4.06
CA TYR A 352 -11.95 -16.49 3.18
C TYR A 352 -11.07 -16.71 1.96
N LEU A 353 -10.73 -17.97 1.65
CA LEU A 353 -9.97 -18.37 0.47
C LEU A 353 -10.85 -18.22 -0.76
N ILE A 354 -10.83 -17.04 -1.39
CA ILE A 354 -11.69 -16.66 -2.52
C ILE A 354 -11.20 -17.23 -3.85
N SER A 355 -9.91 -17.55 -3.96
CA SER A 355 -9.34 -18.27 -5.09
C SER A 355 -8.34 -19.31 -4.60
N LYS A 356 -8.72 -20.59 -4.69
CA LYS A 356 -7.87 -21.71 -4.27
C LYS A 356 -6.67 -21.87 -5.19
N ARG A 357 -6.87 -21.71 -6.49
CA ARG A 357 -5.81 -21.79 -7.51
C ARG A 357 -4.70 -20.75 -7.28
N HIS A 358 -5.07 -19.52 -6.94
CA HIS A 358 -4.13 -18.43 -6.69
C HIS A 358 -3.69 -18.32 -5.23
N GLY A 359 -4.26 -19.12 -4.32
CA GLY A 359 -4.02 -19.01 -2.88
C GLY A 359 -4.44 -17.64 -2.32
N MET A 360 -5.41 -16.97 -2.98
CA MET A 360 -5.83 -15.63 -2.64
C MET A 360 -6.96 -15.65 -1.61
N HIS A 361 -6.75 -14.95 -0.50
CA HIS A 361 -7.76 -14.74 0.53
C HIS A 361 -8.34 -13.32 0.45
N THR A 362 -9.60 -13.21 0.85
CA THR A 362 -10.24 -11.92 1.16
C THR A 362 -10.80 -11.96 2.57
N GLY A 363 -11.03 -10.82 3.19
CA GLY A 363 -11.60 -10.83 4.54
C GLY A 363 -11.76 -9.44 5.13
N VAL A 364 -12.03 -9.43 6.42
CA VAL A 364 -12.25 -8.18 7.18
C VAL A 364 -11.42 -8.24 8.46
N ASP A 365 -10.77 -7.12 8.77
CA ASP A 365 -10.06 -6.88 10.01
C ASP A 365 -10.72 -5.73 10.77
N VAL A 366 -10.80 -5.86 12.08
CA VAL A 366 -11.15 -4.77 12.99
C VAL A 366 -9.93 -4.49 13.86
N GLY A 367 -9.37 -3.31 13.69
CA GLY A 367 -8.19 -2.84 14.42
C GLY A 367 -8.56 -1.77 15.43
N PHE A 368 -7.84 -1.77 16.54
CA PHE A 368 -8.02 -0.87 17.65
C PHE A 368 -6.69 -0.23 18.04
N SER A 369 -6.71 1.04 18.35
CA SER A 369 -5.65 1.77 19.06
C SER A 369 -6.23 2.44 20.29
N GLU A 370 -5.43 3.24 21.01
CA GLU A 370 -5.86 3.91 22.23
C GLU A 370 -7.15 4.74 22.05
N ASN A 371 -7.31 5.38 20.88
CA ASN A 371 -8.40 6.34 20.64
C ASN A 371 -9.19 6.06 19.36
N ASP A 372 -8.83 5.01 18.59
CA ASP A 372 -9.41 4.76 17.28
C ASP A 372 -9.82 3.31 17.09
N THR A 373 -10.79 3.13 16.22
CA THR A 373 -11.22 1.84 15.70
C THR A 373 -11.33 1.96 14.19
N ALA A 374 -10.74 1.02 13.48
CA ALA A 374 -10.78 0.98 12.02
C ALA A 374 -11.19 -0.41 11.53
N VAL A 375 -11.95 -0.44 10.45
CA VAL A 375 -12.37 -1.67 9.78
C VAL A 375 -11.70 -1.70 8.41
N TYR A 376 -11.05 -2.81 8.07
CA TYR A 376 -10.35 -2.98 6.81
C TYR A 376 -10.92 -4.16 6.03
N ILE A 377 -11.19 -3.94 4.76
CA ILE A 377 -11.49 -5.03 3.83
C ILE A 377 -10.17 -5.40 3.14
N GLN A 378 -9.76 -6.64 3.28
CA GLN A 378 -8.47 -7.14 2.84
C GLN A 378 -8.61 -8.07 1.63
N PHE A 379 -7.66 -7.90 0.69
CA PHE A 379 -7.42 -8.83 -0.42
C PHE A 379 -5.96 -9.25 -0.38
N GLY A 380 -5.70 -10.55 -0.17
CA GLY A 380 -4.35 -11.04 0.08
C GLY A 380 -3.89 -10.83 1.52
N HIS A 381 -2.60 -10.54 1.71
CA HIS A 381 -2.05 -10.19 3.02
C HIS A 381 -2.24 -8.70 3.32
N ALA A 382 -2.19 -8.34 4.62
CA ALA A 382 -2.57 -7.01 5.08
C ALA A 382 -1.54 -5.90 4.80
N TRP A 383 -0.31 -6.23 4.43
CA TRP A 383 0.79 -5.26 4.36
C TRP A 383 1.25 -5.00 2.93
N PRO A 384 1.11 -3.75 2.44
CA PRO A 384 1.67 -3.39 1.14
C PRO A 384 3.21 -3.37 1.21
N ARG A 385 3.83 -3.56 0.06
CA ARG A 385 5.25 -3.29 -0.16
C ARG A 385 5.48 -1.77 -0.21
N THR A 386 6.58 -1.26 0.36
CA THR A 386 6.92 0.18 0.38
C THR A 386 7.45 0.73 -0.93
#